data_db4c8751788fdd5a79939edec6eacd3e
#
_entry.id   db4c8751788fdd5a79939edec6eacd3e
#
_cell.length_a   1.000
_cell.length_b   1.000
_cell.length_c   1.000
_cell.angle_alpha   90.00
_cell.angle_beta   90.00
_cell.angle_gamma   90.00
#
_symmetry.space_group_name_H-M   'P 1'
#
loop_
_entity.id
_entity.type
_entity.pdbx_description
1 polymer ?
#
loop_
_entity_poly.entity_id
_entity_poly.type
_entity_poly.pdbx_seq_one_letter_code
_entity_poly.pdbx_strand_id
1 'polypeptide(L)'
;SDVYKRQDNANFGGSDTEILMSTMKRVQFWGIIATALLTIVAVLLISNTIRITIMSRATEIQIMRLVGAKNSYIRRPYLMEGAWIGALGAIIPSVLIYVLYHMVYSTLNPDFVKGGISMYDADWFVYAVIGTLFAVGIIIGSIGSRMAMRRYLKY
;
A
#
# COMPACT_ATOMS: atom_id res chain seq x y z
N SER A 1 -46.39 -13.56 -29.76
CA SER A 1 -46.36 -12.40 -28.81
C SER A 1 -45.33 -12.57 -27.69
N ASP A 2 -45.06 -13.80 -27.24
CA ASP A 2 -44.16 -14.06 -26.10
C ASP A 2 -42.68 -14.16 -26.45
N VAL A 3 -42.34 -14.37 -27.73
CA VAL A 3 -40.97 -14.44 -28.21
C VAL A 3 -40.30 -13.04 -28.23
N TYR A 4 -41.09 -12.01 -28.53
CA TYR A 4 -40.60 -10.61 -28.50
C TYR A 4 -40.26 -10.11 -27.09
N LYS A 5 -41.03 -10.49 -26.08
CA LYS A 5 -40.78 -10.15 -24.67
C LYS A 5 -39.52 -10.82 -24.09
N ARG A 6 -39.15 -12.01 -24.58
CA ARG A 6 -37.91 -12.69 -24.17
C ARG A 6 -36.65 -12.07 -24.76
N GLN A 7 -36.73 -11.49 -25.96
CA GLN A 7 -35.59 -10.79 -26.59
C GLN A 7 -35.28 -9.47 -25.90
N ASP A 8 -36.30 -8.72 -25.46
CA ASP A 8 -36.09 -7.47 -24.73
C ASP A 8 -35.44 -7.71 -23.35
N ASN A 9 -35.86 -8.76 -22.62
CA ASN A 9 -35.26 -9.10 -21.33
C ASN A 9 -33.80 -9.59 -21.42
N ALA A 10 -33.40 -10.18 -22.55
CA ALA A 10 -32.01 -10.60 -22.78
C ALA A 10 -31.08 -9.42 -23.13
N ASN A 11 -31.65 -8.34 -23.67
CA ASN A 11 -30.88 -7.15 -24.06
C ASN A 11 -30.66 -6.17 -22.90
N PHE A 12 -31.56 -6.15 -21.89
CA PHE A 12 -31.41 -5.32 -20.69
C PHE A 12 -30.27 -5.79 -19.76
N GLY A 13 -29.99 -7.10 -19.71
CA GLY A 13 -28.89 -7.64 -18.90
C GLY A 13 -27.50 -7.43 -19.52
N GLY A 14 -27.39 -7.34 -20.84
CA GLY A 14 -26.13 -7.19 -21.54
C GLY A 14 -25.55 -5.76 -21.48
N SER A 15 -26.40 -4.77 -21.74
CA SER A 15 -26.00 -3.35 -21.72
C SER A 15 -25.60 -2.88 -20.31
N ASP A 16 -26.36 -3.30 -19.29
CA ASP A 16 -26.06 -2.93 -17.92
C ASP A 16 -24.76 -3.56 -17.42
N THR A 17 -24.50 -4.81 -17.82
CA THR A 17 -23.25 -5.51 -17.50
C THR A 17 -22.03 -4.86 -18.18
N GLU A 18 -22.17 -4.43 -19.43
CA GLU A 18 -21.10 -3.73 -20.15
C GLU A 18 -20.79 -2.36 -19.55
N ILE A 19 -21.84 -1.61 -19.15
CA ILE A 19 -21.69 -0.32 -18.48
C ILE A 19 -20.99 -0.50 -17.13
N LEU A 20 -21.38 -1.49 -16.33
CA LEU A 20 -20.75 -1.81 -15.06
C LEU A 20 -19.28 -2.19 -15.24
N MET A 21 -18.96 -3.07 -16.21
CA MET A 21 -17.59 -3.47 -16.50
C MET A 21 -16.73 -2.31 -16.98
N SER A 22 -17.27 -1.44 -17.83
CA SER A 22 -16.54 -0.27 -18.35
C SER A 22 -16.27 0.75 -17.22
N THR A 23 -17.24 0.93 -16.32
CA THR A 23 -17.11 1.81 -15.16
C THR A 23 -16.07 1.26 -14.17
N MET A 24 -16.11 -0.04 -13.88
CA MET A 24 -15.11 -0.71 -13.04
C MET A 24 -13.70 -0.56 -13.61
N LYS A 25 -13.51 -0.75 -14.90
CA LYS A 25 -12.20 -0.56 -15.57
C LYS A 25 -11.70 0.89 -15.45
N ARG A 26 -12.59 1.87 -15.60
CA ARG A 26 -12.22 3.29 -15.40
C ARG A 26 -11.81 3.57 -13.96
N VAL A 27 -12.57 3.12 -12.98
CA VAL A 27 -12.24 3.27 -11.56
C VAL A 27 -10.90 2.61 -11.24
N GLN A 28 -10.69 1.39 -11.74
CA GLN A 28 -9.43 0.68 -11.57
C GLN A 28 -8.25 1.42 -12.20
N PHE A 29 -8.40 1.93 -13.42
CA PHE A 29 -7.35 2.68 -14.11
C PHE A 29 -6.95 3.94 -13.34
N TRP A 30 -7.94 4.76 -12.93
CA TRP A 30 -7.68 5.96 -12.14
C TRP A 30 -7.14 5.64 -10.75
N GLY A 31 -7.59 4.55 -10.14
CA GLY A 31 -7.07 4.04 -8.88
C GLY A 31 -5.59 3.67 -8.95
N ILE A 32 -5.17 2.99 -10.02
CA ILE A 32 -3.76 2.65 -10.25
C ILE A 32 -2.90 3.90 -10.42
N ILE A 33 -3.38 4.89 -11.21
CA ILE A 33 -2.65 6.16 -11.41
C ILE A 33 -2.50 6.90 -10.10
N ALA A 34 -3.59 7.04 -9.33
CA ALA A 34 -3.56 7.69 -8.03
C ALA A 34 -2.59 7.00 -7.05
N THR A 35 -2.63 5.67 -6.99
CA THR A 35 -1.72 4.87 -6.15
C THR A 35 -0.26 5.06 -6.55
N ALA A 36 0.03 5.05 -7.84
CA ALA A 36 1.38 5.27 -8.35
C ALA A 36 1.89 6.68 -7.98
N LEU A 37 1.06 7.70 -8.14
CA LEU A 37 1.40 9.08 -7.80
C LEU A 37 1.65 9.23 -6.29
N LEU A 38 0.77 8.68 -5.45
CA LEU A 38 0.95 8.69 -3.99
C LEU A 38 2.22 7.96 -3.57
N THR A 39 2.54 6.83 -4.22
CA THR A 39 3.79 6.09 -3.96
C THR A 39 5.01 6.93 -4.29
N ILE A 40 5.01 7.65 -5.42
CA ILE A 40 6.11 8.55 -5.79
C ILE A 40 6.27 9.66 -4.74
N VAL A 41 5.17 10.29 -4.33
CA VAL A 41 5.20 11.33 -3.29
C VAL A 41 5.74 10.76 -1.97
N ALA A 42 5.31 9.58 -1.54
CA ALA A 42 5.81 8.94 -0.33
C ALA A 42 7.32 8.69 -0.40
N VAL A 43 7.81 8.15 -1.52
CA VAL A 43 9.27 7.94 -1.73
C VAL A 43 10.04 9.25 -1.68
N LEU A 44 9.51 10.32 -2.27
CA LEU A 44 10.14 11.65 -2.23
C LEU A 44 10.18 12.22 -0.81
N LEU A 45 9.09 12.11 -0.05
CA LEU A 45 9.04 12.56 1.34
C LEU A 45 10.02 11.81 2.23
N ILE A 46 10.06 10.48 2.14
CA ILE A 46 11.01 9.65 2.88
C ILE A 46 12.45 10.01 2.48
N SER A 47 12.70 10.14 1.18
CA SER A 47 14.02 10.53 0.67
C SER A 47 14.47 11.90 1.21
N ASN A 48 13.56 12.87 1.31
CA ASN A 48 13.84 14.18 1.86
C ASN A 48 14.13 14.11 3.37
N THR A 49 13.35 13.34 4.12
CA THR A 49 13.55 13.13 5.56
C THR A 49 14.93 12.51 5.84
N ILE A 50 15.27 11.43 5.14
CA ILE A 50 16.57 10.76 5.27
C ILE A 50 17.71 11.70 4.86
N ARG A 51 17.51 12.55 3.87
CA ARG A 51 18.49 13.59 3.50
C ARG A 51 18.79 14.51 4.67
N ILE A 52 17.77 15.03 5.34
CA ILE A 52 17.94 15.93 6.49
C ILE A 52 18.69 15.21 7.61
N THR A 53 18.34 13.95 7.89
CA THR A 53 19.03 13.12 8.88
C THR A 53 20.51 12.93 8.54
N ILE A 54 20.84 12.64 7.28
CA ILE A 54 22.24 12.50 6.83
C ILE A 54 23.00 13.83 7.00
N MET A 55 22.39 14.95 6.66
CA MET A 55 23.02 16.26 6.78
C MET A 55 23.25 16.66 8.23
N SER A 56 22.32 16.38 9.12
CA SER A 56 22.49 16.66 10.57
C SER A 56 23.58 15.80 11.22
N ARG A 57 23.88 14.62 10.67
CA ARG A 57 24.94 13.70 11.15
C ARG A 57 26.20 13.70 10.28
N ALA A 58 26.39 14.74 9.46
CA ALA A 58 27.50 14.80 8.51
C ALA A 58 28.88 14.66 9.17
N THR A 59 29.09 15.26 10.34
CA THR A 59 30.33 15.17 11.09
C THR A 59 30.62 13.73 11.55
N GLU A 60 29.63 13.03 12.08
CA GLU A 60 29.76 11.62 12.48
C GLU A 60 30.14 10.74 11.29
N ILE A 61 29.51 10.97 10.13
CA ILE A 61 29.81 10.25 8.88
C ILE A 61 31.23 10.50 8.42
N GLN A 62 31.72 11.74 8.53
CA GLN A 62 33.10 12.10 8.18
C GLN A 62 34.11 11.39 9.08
N ILE A 63 33.88 11.37 10.38
CA ILE A 63 34.73 10.64 11.35
C ILE A 63 34.75 9.13 11.01
N MET A 64 33.60 8.52 10.74
CA MET A 64 33.54 7.12 10.34
C MET A 64 34.34 6.82 9.07
N ARG A 65 34.35 7.75 8.10
CA ARG A 65 35.16 7.63 6.88
C ARG A 65 36.63 7.73 7.15
N LEU A 66 37.04 8.64 8.02
CA LEU A 66 38.47 8.84 8.39
C LEU A 66 39.06 7.59 9.07
N VAL A 67 38.26 6.87 9.87
CA VAL A 67 38.68 5.60 10.49
C VAL A 67 38.52 4.39 9.56
N GLY A 68 38.16 4.61 8.28
CA GLY A 68 38.11 3.54 7.27
C GLY A 68 36.81 2.70 7.26
N ALA A 69 35.72 3.17 7.82
CA ALA A 69 34.45 2.46 7.79
C ALA A 69 33.93 2.23 6.36
N LYS A 70 33.46 1.01 6.08
CA LYS A 70 32.90 0.65 4.78
C LYS A 70 31.57 1.42 4.55
N ASN A 71 31.35 1.91 3.33
CA ASN A 71 30.11 2.60 2.93
C ASN A 71 28.82 1.82 3.27
N SER A 72 28.89 0.48 3.24
CA SER A 72 27.76 -0.37 3.62
C SER A 72 27.41 -0.26 5.10
N TYR A 73 28.40 -0.09 5.98
CA TYR A 73 28.20 0.08 7.41
C TYR A 73 27.54 1.44 7.71
N ILE A 74 27.97 2.49 7.03
CA ILE A 74 27.41 3.84 7.18
C ILE A 74 25.96 3.90 6.70
N ARG A 75 25.60 3.12 5.67
CA ARG A 75 24.25 3.13 5.05
C ARG A 75 23.20 2.33 5.82
N ARG A 76 23.58 1.29 6.56
CA ARG A 76 22.65 0.39 7.26
C ARG A 76 21.65 1.11 8.18
N PRO A 77 22.06 2.02 9.09
CA PRO A 77 21.13 2.68 9.99
C PRO A 77 20.06 3.48 9.25
N TYR A 78 20.42 4.20 8.17
CA TYR A 78 19.47 4.99 7.38
C TYR A 78 18.47 4.10 6.62
N LEU A 79 18.90 2.91 6.20
CA LEU A 79 18.04 1.95 5.54
C LEU A 79 16.99 1.39 6.50
N MET A 80 17.41 1.11 7.73
CA MET A 80 16.50 0.70 8.81
C MET A 80 15.55 1.83 9.21
N GLU A 81 16.04 3.07 9.27
CA GLU A 81 15.21 4.26 9.55
C GLU A 81 14.10 4.39 8.49
N GLY A 82 14.42 4.29 7.20
CA GLY A 82 13.43 4.30 6.13
C GLY A 82 12.43 3.15 6.24
N ALA A 83 12.88 1.94 6.58
CA ALA A 83 12.02 0.79 6.80
C ALA A 83 11.06 1.00 7.98
N TRP A 84 11.54 1.58 9.09
CA TRP A 84 10.72 1.93 10.25
C TRP A 84 9.67 3.00 9.92
N ILE A 85 10.04 4.03 9.18
CA ILE A 85 9.10 5.06 8.71
C ILE A 85 7.98 4.42 7.89
N GLY A 86 8.33 3.52 6.96
CA GLY A 86 7.36 2.78 6.17
C GLY A 86 6.46 1.85 7.00
N ALA A 87 7.02 1.15 7.98
CA ALA A 87 6.26 0.29 8.90
C ALA A 87 5.29 1.10 9.77
N LEU A 88 5.74 2.22 10.34
CA LEU A 88 4.89 3.11 11.14
C LEU A 88 3.76 3.71 10.31
N GLY A 89 4.04 4.05 9.04
CA GLY A 89 3.02 4.53 8.10
C GLY A 89 1.92 3.49 7.80
N ALA A 90 2.23 2.20 7.90
CA ALA A 90 1.26 1.12 7.70
C ALA A 90 0.31 0.91 8.89
N ILE A 91 0.58 1.47 10.08
CA ILE A 91 -0.24 1.26 11.28
C ILE A 91 -1.65 1.82 11.09
N ILE A 92 -1.77 3.07 10.64
CA ILE A 92 -3.07 3.74 10.48
C ILE A 92 -3.99 2.98 9.53
N PRO A 93 -3.57 2.65 8.28
CA PRO A 93 -4.42 1.89 7.37
C PRO A 93 -4.71 0.47 7.88
N SER A 94 -3.79 -0.16 8.61
CA SER A 94 -4.01 -1.48 9.19
C SER A 94 -5.11 -1.47 10.25
N VAL A 95 -5.09 -0.49 11.16
CA VAL A 95 -6.15 -0.31 12.17
C VAL A 95 -7.49 -0.02 11.50
N LEU A 96 -7.49 0.83 10.46
CA LEU A 96 -8.71 1.16 9.74
C LEU A 96 -9.33 -0.08 9.07
N ILE A 97 -8.53 -0.90 8.40
CA ILE A 97 -8.98 -2.13 7.76
C ILE A 97 -9.51 -3.12 8.80
N TYR A 98 -8.80 -3.28 9.93
CA TYR A 98 -9.23 -4.15 11.01
C TYR A 98 -10.63 -3.76 11.53
N VAL A 99 -10.82 -2.48 11.88
CA VAL A 99 -12.09 -1.97 12.39
C VAL A 99 -13.21 -2.08 11.38
N LEU A 100 -12.97 -1.63 10.13
CA LEU A 100 -13.97 -1.66 9.07
C LEU A 100 -14.39 -3.10 8.73
N TYR A 101 -13.42 -4.01 8.62
CA TYR A 101 -13.72 -5.41 8.30
C TYR A 101 -14.57 -6.06 9.39
N HIS A 102 -14.20 -5.90 10.66
CA HIS A 102 -14.98 -6.46 11.77
C HIS A 102 -16.36 -5.83 11.87
N MET A 103 -16.50 -4.54 11.61
CA MET A 103 -17.80 -3.85 11.58
C MET A 103 -18.70 -4.42 10.48
N VAL A 104 -18.17 -4.56 9.27
CA VAL A 104 -18.89 -5.14 8.13
C VAL A 104 -19.23 -6.61 8.39
N TYR A 105 -18.27 -7.38 8.90
CA TYR A 105 -18.47 -8.80 9.22
C TYR A 105 -19.58 -9.01 10.26
N SER A 106 -19.59 -8.24 11.34
CA SER A 106 -20.60 -8.35 12.40
C SER A 106 -21.99 -7.95 11.93
N THR A 107 -22.09 -6.99 11.01
CA THR A 107 -23.37 -6.47 10.51
C THR A 107 -23.97 -7.36 9.43
N LEU A 108 -23.17 -7.87 8.51
CA LEU A 108 -23.62 -8.60 7.32
C LEU A 108 -23.63 -10.11 7.50
N ASN A 109 -22.73 -10.68 8.33
CA ASN A 109 -22.58 -12.13 8.47
C ASN A 109 -23.88 -12.85 8.92
N PRO A 110 -24.71 -12.32 9.86
CA PRO A 110 -25.96 -12.96 10.25
C PRO A 110 -26.96 -13.14 9.11
N ASP A 111 -26.99 -12.21 8.17
CA ASP A 111 -27.94 -12.24 7.04
C ASP A 111 -27.43 -13.13 5.90
N PHE A 112 -26.12 -13.14 5.65
CA PHE A 112 -25.49 -14.02 4.66
C PHE A 112 -25.50 -15.48 5.08
N VAL A 113 -25.30 -15.79 6.37
CA VAL A 113 -25.39 -17.15 6.91
C VAL A 113 -26.79 -17.71 6.76
N LYS A 114 -27.84 -16.91 6.95
CA LYS A 114 -29.24 -17.30 6.67
C LYS A 114 -29.47 -17.59 5.18
N GLY A 115 -28.73 -16.95 4.29
CA GLY A 115 -28.76 -17.18 2.84
C GLY A 115 -27.92 -18.38 2.35
N GLY A 116 -27.25 -19.11 3.26
CA GLY A 116 -26.41 -20.28 2.91
C GLY A 116 -25.03 -19.94 2.37
N ILE A 117 -24.59 -18.68 2.48
CA ILE A 117 -23.26 -18.22 2.07
C ILE A 117 -22.49 -17.84 3.33
N SER A 118 -21.41 -18.59 3.65
CA SER A 118 -20.49 -18.21 4.73
C SER A 118 -19.42 -17.28 4.19
N MET A 119 -19.21 -16.13 4.83
CA MET A 119 -18.04 -15.31 4.55
C MET A 119 -16.77 -16.05 5.00
N TYR A 120 -15.69 -15.84 4.26
CA TYR A 120 -14.37 -16.38 4.61
C TYR A 120 -13.96 -15.93 6.02
N ASP A 121 -13.25 -16.80 6.74
CA ASP A 121 -12.84 -16.55 8.13
C ASP A 121 -12.17 -15.16 8.25
N ALA A 122 -12.83 -14.28 9.02
CA ALA A 122 -12.48 -12.86 9.10
C ALA A 122 -11.02 -12.64 9.52
N ASP A 123 -10.56 -13.47 10.46
CA ASP A 123 -9.26 -13.24 11.10
C ASP A 123 -8.08 -13.51 10.16
N TRP A 124 -8.10 -14.63 9.45
CA TRP A 124 -7.04 -14.96 8.51
C TRP A 124 -6.87 -13.93 7.39
N PHE A 125 -7.98 -13.51 6.80
CA PHE A 125 -7.96 -12.55 5.70
C PHE A 125 -7.41 -11.18 6.15
N VAL A 126 -7.88 -10.68 7.29
CA VAL A 126 -7.44 -9.41 7.85
C VAL A 126 -5.95 -9.43 8.17
N TYR A 127 -5.45 -10.50 8.82
CA TYR A 127 -4.01 -10.62 9.12
C TYR A 127 -3.15 -10.70 7.86
N ALA A 128 -3.61 -11.40 6.81
CA ALA A 128 -2.91 -11.45 5.54
C ALA A 128 -2.81 -10.06 4.87
N VAL A 129 -3.89 -9.29 4.88
CA VAL A 129 -3.92 -7.93 4.34
C VAL A 129 -3.03 -6.99 5.14
N ILE A 130 -3.09 -7.04 6.48
CA ILE A 130 -2.24 -6.24 7.37
C ILE A 130 -0.75 -6.59 7.11
N GLY A 131 -0.40 -7.86 7.06
CA GLY A 131 0.96 -8.31 6.75
C GLY A 131 1.47 -7.77 5.40
N THR A 132 0.61 -7.78 4.39
CA THR A 132 0.92 -7.23 3.07
C THR A 132 1.15 -5.72 3.13
N LEU A 133 0.33 -4.97 3.87
CA LEU A 133 0.49 -3.52 4.05
C LEU A 133 1.82 -3.18 4.72
N PHE A 134 2.21 -3.90 5.78
CA PHE A 134 3.50 -3.71 6.42
C PHE A 134 4.66 -4.04 5.49
N ALA A 135 4.58 -5.14 4.74
CA ALA A 135 5.60 -5.52 3.77
C ALA A 135 5.78 -4.43 2.68
N VAL A 136 4.69 -3.95 2.11
CA VAL A 136 4.70 -2.87 1.11
C VAL A 136 5.26 -1.57 1.72
N GLY A 137 4.84 -1.18 2.92
CA GLY A 137 5.34 -0.01 3.63
C GLY A 137 6.86 -0.06 3.85
N ILE A 138 7.38 -1.19 4.33
CA ILE A 138 8.81 -1.42 4.55
C ILE A 138 9.59 -1.35 3.22
N ILE A 139 9.06 -1.94 2.14
CA ILE A 139 9.68 -1.91 0.82
C ILE A 139 9.77 -0.48 0.30
N ILE A 140 8.66 0.27 0.32
CA ILE A 140 8.62 1.67 -0.14
C ILE A 140 9.56 2.53 0.69
N GLY A 141 9.56 2.39 2.02
CA GLY A 141 10.44 3.11 2.94
C GLY A 141 11.92 2.82 2.67
N SER A 142 12.26 1.56 2.44
CA SER A 142 13.63 1.14 2.09
C SER A 142 14.09 1.68 0.73
N ILE A 143 13.20 1.73 -0.26
CA ILE A 143 13.49 2.31 -1.59
C ILE A 143 13.75 3.81 -1.45
N GLY A 144 12.89 4.56 -0.74
CA GLY A 144 13.06 5.99 -0.50
C GLY A 144 14.38 6.31 0.17
N SER A 145 14.74 5.56 1.22
CA SER A 145 16.03 5.69 1.90
C SER A 145 17.22 5.39 0.98
N ARG A 146 17.15 4.32 0.16
CA ARG A 146 18.21 4.01 -0.82
C ARG A 146 18.40 5.12 -1.86
N MET A 147 17.32 5.72 -2.33
CA MET A 147 17.39 6.82 -3.29
C MET A 147 18.08 8.04 -2.68
N ALA A 148 17.73 8.40 -1.43
CA ALA A 148 18.39 9.48 -0.70
C ALA A 148 19.90 9.24 -0.59
N MET A 149 20.29 8.04 -0.13
CA MET A 149 21.71 7.71 0.07
C MET A 149 22.52 7.68 -1.22
N ARG A 150 21.95 7.19 -2.34
CA ARG A 150 22.66 7.17 -3.64
C ARG A 150 23.03 8.56 -4.12
N ARG A 151 22.21 9.55 -3.83
CA ARG A 151 22.41 10.93 -4.28
C ARG A 151 23.40 11.70 -3.41
N TYR A 152 23.45 11.40 -2.10
CA TYR A 152 24.22 12.20 -1.12
C TYR A 152 25.49 11.52 -0.58
N LEU A 153 25.62 10.20 -0.68
CA LEU A 153 26.83 9.50 -0.27
C LEU A 153 27.77 9.14 -1.44
N LYS A 154 27.65 9.83 -2.56
CA LYS A 154 28.44 9.58 -3.79
C LYS A 154 29.80 10.30 -3.80
N TYR A 155 30.13 11.03 -2.71
CA TYR A 155 31.44 11.66 -2.53
C TYR A 155 32.27 10.91 -1.50
#